data_ef5577863eec14310bccef2f81b3a4ac
#
_entry.id   ef5577863eec14310bccef2f81b3a4ac
#
_cell.length_a   1.000
_cell.length_b   1.000
_cell.length_c   1.000
_cell.angle_alpha   90.00
_cell.angle_beta   90.00
_cell.angle_gamma   90.00
#
_symmetry.space_group_name_H-M   'P 1'
#
loop_
_entity.id
_entity.type
_entity.pdbx_description
1 polymer ?
#
loop_
_entity_poly.entity_id
_entity_poly.type
_entity_poly.pdbx_seq_one_letter_code
_entity_poly.pdbx_strand_id
1 'polypeptide(L)'
;MCIRDRPLLLFDEPTAGLDPIASSRIEDLINKTNHKIKGSSIVVSHVLSTIERTSDKVLMLYGGKFRWAGSINEFKESNDPYVFQFRHGKLDGPMQPKDI
;
A
#
# COMPACT_ATOMS: atom_id res chain seq x y z
N MET A 1 0.22 14.34 22.53
CA MET A 1 0.03 12.91 22.25
C MET A 1 1.21 12.11 22.76
N CYS A 2 0.93 11.01 23.36
CA CYS A 2 1.97 10.10 23.80
C CYS A 2 2.07 8.93 22.83
N ILE A 3 3.26 8.68 22.27
CA ILE A 3 3.45 7.63 21.30
C ILE A 3 3.07 6.25 21.84
N ARG A 4 3.32 6.01 23.11
CA ARG A 4 3.02 4.72 23.74
C ARG A 4 1.52 4.43 23.87
N ASP A 5 0.67 5.43 23.74
CA ASP A 5 -0.77 5.25 23.78
C ASP A 5 -1.34 4.80 22.44
N ARG A 6 -0.55 4.99 21.37
CA ARG A 6 -0.96 4.67 20.00
C ARG A 6 0.18 4.00 19.28
N PRO A 7 0.28 2.69 19.40
CA PRO A 7 1.37 1.97 18.74
C PRO A 7 1.35 2.17 17.23
N LEU A 8 2.54 2.28 16.67
CA LEU A 8 2.73 2.35 15.22
C LEU A 8 3.42 1.07 14.78
N LEU A 9 2.79 0.36 13.87
CA LEU A 9 3.34 -0.86 13.30
C LEU A 9 3.83 -0.58 11.88
N LEU A 10 4.93 -1.23 11.51
CA LEU A 10 5.45 -1.15 10.16
C LEU A 10 5.51 -2.56 9.58
N PHE A 11 4.84 -2.74 8.44
CA PHE A 11 4.89 -3.98 7.67
C PHE A 11 5.61 -3.69 6.36
N ASP A 12 6.78 -4.29 6.16
CA ASP A 12 7.59 -4.06 4.98
C ASP A 12 7.50 -5.27 4.06
N GLU A 13 6.81 -5.09 2.93
CA GLU A 13 6.60 -6.14 1.92
C GLU A 13 6.05 -7.43 2.53
N PRO A 14 4.96 -7.37 3.31
CA PRO A 14 4.51 -8.53 4.09
C PRO A 14 4.03 -9.71 3.25
N THR A 15 3.62 -9.46 2.01
CA THR A 15 3.13 -10.52 1.12
C THR A 15 4.09 -10.83 -0.02
N ALA A 16 5.30 -10.26 -0.01
CA ALA A 16 6.26 -10.48 -1.07
C ALA A 16 6.66 -11.95 -1.14
N GLY A 17 6.65 -12.51 -2.35
CA GLY A 17 7.04 -13.88 -2.58
C GLY A 17 6.00 -14.93 -2.19
N LEU A 18 4.81 -14.52 -1.76
CA LEU A 18 3.74 -15.43 -1.37
C LEU A 18 2.75 -15.64 -2.50
N ASP A 19 2.13 -16.82 -2.51
CA ASP A 19 1.05 -17.09 -3.44
C ASP A 19 -0.22 -16.33 -3.01
N PRO A 20 -1.27 -16.27 -3.87
CA PRO A 20 -2.47 -15.51 -3.55
C PRO A 20 -3.17 -15.96 -2.26
N ILE A 21 -3.16 -17.23 -1.94
CA ILE A 21 -3.84 -17.74 -0.74
C ILE A 21 -3.07 -17.33 0.52
N ALA A 22 -1.75 -17.52 0.51
CA ALA A 22 -0.92 -17.12 1.64
C ALA A 22 -0.95 -15.61 1.82
N SER A 23 -0.94 -14.85 0.73
CA SER A 23 -1.04 -13.39 0.78
C SER A 23 -2.34 -12.96 1.44
N SER A 24 -3.45 -13.59 1.09
CA SER A 24 -4.75 -13.27 1.68
C SER A 24 -4.76 -13.50 3.19
N ARG A 25 -4.10 -14.57 3.65
CA ARG A 25 -4.01 -14.84 5.08
C ARG A 25 -3.22 -13.78 5.83
N ILE A 26 -2.12 -13.32 5.24
CA ILE A 26 -1.30 -12.28 5.84
C ILE A 26 -2.05 -10.96 5.86
N GLU A 27 -2.75 -10.63 4.77
CA GLU A 27 -3.55 -9.41 4.71
C GLU A 27 -4.65 -9.41 5.76
N ASP A 28 -5.30 -10.53 5.94
CA ASP A 28 -6.33 -10.68 6.96
C ASP A 28 -5.75 -10.52 8.37
N LEU A 29 -4.57 -11.08 8.61
CA LEU A 29 -3.88 -10.94 9.89
C LEU A 29 -3.52 -9.47 10.15
N ILE A 30 -3.05 -8.74 9.15
CA ILE A 30 -2.74 -7.32 9.27
C ILE A 30 -3.98 -6.54 9.69
N ASN A 31 -5.10 -6.79 9.02
CA ASN A 31 -6.35 -6.10 9.31
C ASN A 31 -6.85 -6.42 10.72
N LYS A 32 -6.78 -7.67 11.14
CA LYS A 32 -7.18 -8.07 12.49
C LYS A 32 -6.29 -7.44 13.54
N THR A 33 -4.99 -7.41 13.30
CA THR A 33 -4.03 -6.82 14.23
C THR A 33 -4.30 -5.32 14.39
N ASN A 34 -4.49 -4.62 13.28
CA ASN A 34 -4.79 -3.19 13.31
C ASN A 34 -6.07 -2.89 14.09
N HIS A 35 -7.09 -3.69 13.87
CA HIS A 35 -8.36 -3.52 14.55
C HIS A 35 -8.23 -3.77 16.05
N LYS A 36 -7.46 -4.79 16.41
CA LYS A 36 -7.30 -5.21 17.81
C LYS A 36 -6.52 -4.18 18.63
N ILE A 37 -5.43 -3.65 18.10
CA ILE A 37 -4.56 -2.74 18.86
C ILE A 37 -5.01 -1.29 18.81
N LYS A 38 -5.90 -0.95 17.89
CA LYS A 38 -6.41 0.42 17.70
C LYS A 38 -5.29 1.44 17.51
N GLY A 39 -4.21 1.01 16.88
CA GLY A 39 -3.08 1.86 16.57
C GLY A 39 -3.07 2.26 15.12
N SER A 40 -1.92 2.74 14.66
CA SER A 40 -1.69 3.05 13.26
C SER A 40 -0.68 2.09 12.68
N SER A 41 -0.75 1.85 11.38
CA SER A 41 0.23 1.02 10.72
C SER A 41 0.58 1.57 9.34
N ILE A 42 1.79 1.27 8.90
CA ILE A 42 2.27 1.59 7.57
C ILE A 42 2.62 0.27 6.90
N VAL A 43 2.05 0.05 5.72
CA VAL A 43 2.34 -1.13 4.92
C VAL A 43 3.07 -0.67 3.67
N VAL A 44 4.28 -1.16 3.48
CA VAL A 44 5.07 -0.87 2.28
C VAL A 44 4.95 -2.08 1.36
N SER A 45 4.40 -1.88 0.16
CA SER A 45 4.16 -2.97 -0.77
C SER A 45 4.08 -2.47 -2.21
N HIS A 46 4.45 -3.34 -3.15
CA HIS A 46 4.18 -3.12 -4.58
C HIS A 46 2.99 -3.95 -5.04
N VAL A 47 2.40 -4.74 -4.18
CA VAL A 47 1.31 -5.64 -4.55
C VAL A 47 -0.02 -4.90 -4.43
N LEU A 48 -0.67 -4.64 -5.57
CA LEU A 48 -1.89 -3.87 -5.61
C LEU A 48 -2.98 -4.43 -4.71
N SER A 49 -3.19 -5.74 -4.74
CA SER A 49 -4.22 -6.37 -3.91
C SER A 49 -3.98 -6.17 -2.42
N THR A 50 -2.73 -6.24 -1.99
CA THR A 50 -2.37 -5.99 -0.59
C THR A 50 -2.69 -4.56 -0.19
N ILE A 51 -2.33 -3.60 -1.06
CA ILE A 51 -2.61 -2.19 -0.82
C ILE A 51 -4.12 -1.96 -0.69
N GLU A 52 -4.90 -2.51 -1.61
CA GLU A 52 -6.35 -2.30 -1.60
C GLU A 52 -7.06 -2.95 -0.43
N ARG A 53 -6.53 -4.07 0.07
CA ARG A 53 -7.17 -4.80 1.17
C ARG A 53 -6.78 -4.31 2.55
N THR A 54 -5.60 -3.72 2.69
CA THR A 54 -5.09 -3.38 4.01
C THR A 54 -5.01 -1.89 4.29
N SER A 55 -5.22 -1.03 3.29
CA SER A 55 -4.95 0.40 3.42
C SER A 55 -6.22 1.23 3.45
N ASP A 56 -6.22 2.27 4.28
CA ASP A 56 -7.23 3.32 4.26
C ASP A 56 -6.74 4.51 3.44
N LYS A 57 -5.45 4.76 3.48
CA LYS A 57 -4.80 5.85 2.73
C LYS A 57 -3.59 5.30 2.00
N VAL A 58 -3.30 5.89 0.86
CA VAL A 58 -2.22 5.47 0.00
C VAL A 58 -1.28 6.64 -0.28
N LEU A 59 0.01 6.37 -0.16
CA LEU A 59 1.06 7.29 -0.59
C LEU A 59 1.86 6.58 -1.67
N MET A 60 2.06 7.26 -2.79
CA MET A 60 2.82 6.69 -3.89
C MET A 60 4.16 7.38 -4.03
N LEU A 61 5.22 6.59 -4.02
CA LEU A 61 6.59 7.08 -4.17
C LEU A 61 7.18 6.62 -5.50
N TYR A 62 7.89 7.52 -6.14
CA TYR A 62 8.64 7.17 -7.34
C TYR A 62 9.77 8.20 -7.53
N GLY A 63 10.97 7.71 -7.83
CA GLY A 63 12.12 8.58 -8.03
C GLY A 63 12.48 9.40 -6.80
N GLY A 64 12.26 8.85 -5.61
CA GLY A 64 12.59 9.50 -4.35
C GLY A 64 11.62 10.61 -3.93
N LYS A 65 10.47 10.70 -4.59
CA LYS A 65 9.49 11.75 -4.29
C LYS A 65 8.09 11.17 -4.15
N PHE A 66 7.27 11.83 -3.33
CA PHE A 66 5.85 11.50 -3.26
C PHE A 66 5.18 11.99 -4.53
N ARG A 67 4.54 11.09 -5.25
CA ARG A 67 3.88 11.41 -6.51
C ARG A 67 2.37 11.51 -6.37
N TRP A 68 1.80 10.87 -5.37
CA TRP A 68 0.37 10.90 -5.14
C TRP A 68 0.06 10.53 -3.69
N ALA A 69 -1.02 11.09 -3.16
CA ALA A 69 -1.50 10.76 -1.82
C ALA A 69 -3.02 10.94 -1.79
N GLY A 70 -3.70 10.05 -1.09
CA GLY A 70 -5.14 10.13 -0.95
C GLY A 70 -5.71 8.91 -0.26
N SER A 71 -7.04 8.84 -0.16
CA SER A 71 -7.71 7.69 0.41
C SER A 71 -7.67 6.50 -0.56
N ILE A 72 -7.96 5.31 -0.04
CA ILE A 72 -8.01 4.12 -0.91
C ILE A 72 -9.11 4.25 -1.96
N ASN A 73 -10.23 4.88 -1.64
CA ASN A 73 -11.30 5.10 -2.61
C ASN A 73 -10.85 6.05 -3.71
N GLU A 74 -10.15 7.12 -3.35
CA GLU A 74 -9.58 8.06 -4.32
C GLU A 74 -8.53 7.37 -5.19
N PHE A 75 -7.75 6.48 -4.59
CA PHE A 75 -6.74 5.72 -5.31
C PHE A 75 -7.37 4.85 -6.40
N LYS A 76 -8.47 4.16 -6.07
CA LYS A 76 -9.16 3.29 -7.02
C LYS A 76 -9.78 4.05 -8.19
N GLU A 77 -10.12 5.32 -7.99
CA GLU A 77 -10.79 6.14 -8.99
C GLU A 77 -9.87 7.18 -9.63
N SER A 78 -8.61 7.23 -9.24
CA SER A 78 -7.70 8.28 -9.69
C SER A 78 -7.32 8.15 -11.15
N ASN A 79 -7.25 9.30 -11.82
CA ASN A 79 -6.74 9.41 -13.18
C ASN A 79 -5.31 9.95 -13.21
N ASP A 80 -4.66 10.06 -12.06
CA ASP A 80 -3.27 10.49 -11.97
C ASP A 80 -2.39 9.54 -12.79
N PRO A 81 -1.45 10.05 -13.61
CA PRO A 81 -0.64 9.21 -14.48
C PRO A 81 0.15 8.12 -13.75
N TYR A 82 0.70 8.42 -12.58
CA TYR A 82 1.45 7.44 -11.80
C TYR A 82 0.55 6.35 -11.24
N VAL A 83 -0.57 6.74 -10.67
CA VAL A 83 -1.54 5.81 -10.11
C VAL A 83 -2.13 4.94 -11.20
N PHE A 84 -2.51 5.55 -12.31
CA PHE A 84 -3.10 4.83 -13.43
C PHE A 84 -2.14 3.77 -13.97
N GLN A 85 -0.88 4.15 -14.19
CA GLN A 85 0.13 3.21 -14.66
C GLN A 85 0.32 2.05 -13.70
N PHE A 86 0.42 2.36 -12.41
CA PHE A 86 0.62 1.33 -11.39
C PHE A 86 -0.55 0.36 -11.30
N ARG A 87 -1.77 0.89 -11.25
CA ARG A 87 -2.95 0.07 -11.09
C ARG A 87 -3.21 -0.83 -12.29
N HIS A 88 -2.90 -0.38 -13.47
CA HIS A 88 -3.17 -1.11 -14.70
C HIS A 88 -1.96 -1.88 -15.23
N GLY A 89 -0.82 -1.74 -14.58
CA GLY A 89 0.39 -2.46 -15.00
C GLY A 89 0.86 -2.11 -16.39
N LYS A 90 0.70 -0.86 -16.79
CA LYS A 90 1.05 -0.43 -18.15
C LYS A 90 2.52 -0.09 -18.27
N LEU A 91 3.08 -0.37 -19.44
CA LEU A 91 4.46 0.00 -19.75
C LEU A 91 4.57 1.48 -20.10
N ASP A 92 3.52 2.04 -20.67
CA ASP A 92 3.48 3.47 -21.02
C ASP A 92 3.07 4.27 -19.78
N GLY A 93 3.78 5.37 -19.53
CA GLY A 93 3.46 6.23 -18.43
C GLY A 93 4.70 6.90 -17.88
N PRO A 94 4.57 7.73 -16.83
CA PRO A 94 5.69 8.46 -16.27
C PRO A 94 6.74 7.56 -15.59
N MET A 95 6.35 6.37 -15.15
CA MET A 95 7.30 5.43 -14.56
C MET A 95 7.88 4.52 -15.64
N GLN A 96 9.21 4.50 -15.73
CA GLN A 96 9.90 3.70 -16.74
C GLN A 96 10.44 2.41 -16.13
N PRO A 97 10.33 1.26 -16.82
CA PRO A 97 10.79 -0.01 -16.26
C PRO A 97 12.23 -0.01 -15.78
N LYS A 98 13.11 0.73 -16.45
CA LYS A 98 14.53 0.81 -16.07
C LYS A 98 14.75 1.51 -14.74
N ASP A 99 13.77 2.26 -14.26
CA ASP A 99 13.86 3.00 -13.02
C ASP A 99 13.21 2.27 -11.83
N ILE A 100 12.70 1.08 -12.09
CA ILE A 100 11.98 0.31 -11.09
C ILE A 100 12.82 -0.86 -10.53
#